data_997e9974160aad31fb6471e3f8680b10
#
_entry.id   997e9974160aad31fb6471e3f8680b10
#
_cell.length_a   1.000
_cell.length_b   1.000
_cell.length_c   1.000
_cell.angle_alpha   90.00
_cell.angle_beta   90.00
_cell.angle_gamma   90.00
#
_symmetry.space_group_name_H-M   'P 1'
#
loop_
_entity.id
_entity.type
_entity.pdbx_description
1 polymer ?
#
loop_
_entity_poly.entity_id
_entity_poly.type
_entity_poly.pdbx_seq_one_letter_code
_entity_poly.pdbx_strand_id
1 'polypeptide(L)'
;MPGGSVDATDNEEQERAIQLRIERQALLTRFAAPQLSVILNEAVLRRPVGNARIMAHQLHQIVKAAELPNVTVQVLKYSAGLHAGAMSGAFSIMEFPEDDSGKEVEPPVAYLEAVTGAIYLDKSHETVAYNSIWANMANHALNEPSSIRLIQQAAEEHSRA
;
A
#
# COMPACT_ATOMS: atom_id res chain seq x y z
N MET A 1 4.32 10.52 40.42
CA MET A 1 4.29 10.40 38.96
C MET A 1 2.96 9.76 38.61
N PRO A 2 1.97 10.46 38.04
CA PRO A 2 0.73 9.83 37.62
C PRO A 2 1.00 9.11 36.30
N GLY A 3 0.80 7.78 36.30
CA GLY A 3 0.76 6.98 35.09
C GLY A 3 -0.44 7.43 34.26
N GLY A 4 -0.18 7.90 33.04
CA GLY A 4 -1.23 8.20 32.08
C GLY A 4 -2.00 6.92 31.80
N SER A 5 -3.25 6.89 32.18
CA SER A 5 -4.21 5.92 31.65
C SER A 5 -4.29 6.18 30.16
N VAL A 6 -3.85 5.21 29.35
CA VAL A 6 -4.23 5.14 27.93
C VAL A 6 -5.75 5.10 27.96
N ASP A 7 -6.41 6.13 27.42
CA ASP A 7 -7.85 6.26 27.46
C ASP A 7 -8.48 5.02 26.80
N ALA A 8 -9.52 4.47 27.41
CA ALA A 8 -10.26 3.31 26.87
C ALA A 8 -10.78 3.59 25.44
N THR A 9 -11.06 4.85 25.13
CA THR A 9 -11.44 5.37 23.81
C THR A 9 -10.34 5.17 22.77
N ASP A 10 -9.08 5.41 23.11
CA ASP A 10 -7.92 5.20 22.21
C ASP A 10 -7.76 3.71 21.85
N ASN A 11 -8.03 2.81 22.78
CA ASN A 11 -7.98 1.37 22.55
C ASN A 11 -9.11 0.88 21.63
N GLU A 12 -10.32 1.38 21.81
CA GLU A 12 -11.47 1.03 20.96
C GLU A 12 -11.28 1.54 19.52
N GLU A 13 -10.73 2.73 19.34
CA GLU A 13 -10.42 3.28 18.01
C GLU A 13 -9.31 2.48 17.31
N GLN A 14 -8.28 2.08 18.04
CA GLN A 14 -7.21 1.23 17.51
C GLN A 14 -7.73 -0.16 17.10
N GLU A 15 -8.57 -0.78 17.94
CA GLU A 15 -9.19 -2.07 17.63
C GLU A 15 -10.06 -1.99 16.38
N ARG A 16 -10.89 -0.96 16.25
CA ARG A 16 -11.69 -0.70 15.03
C ARG A 16 -10.82 -0.53 13.79
N ALA A 17 -9.73 0.23 13.88
CA ALA A 17 -8.80 0.41 12.78
C ALA A 17 -8.12 -0.90 12.35
N ILE A 18 -7.76 -1.76 13.29
CA ILE A 18 -7.20 -3.09 13.04
C ILE A 18 -8.26 -3.97 12.36
N GLN A 19 -9.49 -4.00 12.88
CA GLN A 19 -10.58 -4.79 12.32
C GLN A 19 -10.88 -4.39 10.88
N LEU A 20 -10.97 -3.09 10.58
CA LEU A 20 -11.16 -2.57 9.23
C LEU A 20 -10.04 -2.99 8.28
N ARG A 21 -8.79 -3.02 8.74
CA ARG A 21 -7.66 -3.49 7.92
C ARG A 21 -7.75 -4.98 7.62
N ILE A 22 -8.16 -5.79 8.59
CA ILE A 22 -8.39 -7.23 8.39
C ILE A 22 -9.53 -7.47 7.41
N GLU A 23 -10.65 -6.75 7.54
CA GLU A 23 -11.78 -6.85 6.63
C GLU A 23 -11.41 -6.46 5.19
N ARG A 24 -10.58 -5.42 5.02
CA ARG A 24 -10.06 -5.03 3.70
C ARG A 24 -9.22 -6.12 3.03
N GLN A 25 -8.48 -6.92 3.79
CA GLN A 25 -7.73 -8.04 3.21
C GLN A 25 -8.66 -9.08 2.56
N ALA A 26 -9.84 -9.31 3.13
CA ALA A 26 -10.82 -10.22 2.56
C ALA A 26 -11.37 -9.77 1.19
N LEU A 27 -11.23 -8.49 0.83
CA LEU A 27 -11.62 -7.97 -0.48
C LEU A 27 -10.83 -8.62 -1.62
N LEU A 28 -9.57 -8.97 -1.36
CA LEU A 28 -8.67 -9.51 -2.39
C LEU A 28 -9.02 -10.94 -2.82
N THR A 29 -9.84 -11.65 -2.05
CA THR A 29 -10.21 -13.05 -2.31
C THR A 29 -11.70 -13.24 -2.61
N ARG A 30 -12.46 -12.15 -2.78
CA ARG A 30 -13.89 -12.23 -3.14
C ARG A 30 -14.08 -12.65 -4.58
N PHE A 31 -15.29 -13.09 -4.92
CA PHE A 31 -15.67 -13.45 -6.30
C PHE A 31 -15.43 -12.31 -7.30
N ALA A 32 -15.73 -11.07 -6.91
CA ALA A 32 -15.42 -9.85 -7.68
C ALA A 32 -14.30 -9.06 -6.98
N ALA A 33 -13.14 -9.71 -6.80
CA ALA A 33 -11.99 -9.07 -6.17
C ALA A 33 -11.44 -7.93 -7.03
N PRO A 34 -11.07 -6.78 -6.45
CA PRO A 34 -10.44 -5.71 -7.18
C PRO A 34 -9.04 -6.11 -7.65
N GLN A 35 -8.57 -5.50 -8.75
CA GLN A 35 -7.17 -5.52 -9.12
C GLN A 35 -6.40 -4.60 -8.17
N LEU A 36 -5.34 -5.09 -7.57
CA LEU A 36 -4.48 -4.33 -6.67
C LEU A 36 -3.06 -4.27 -7.21
N SER A 37 -2.60 -3.08 -7.56
CA SER A 37 -1.20 -2.83 -7.90
C SER A 37 -0.55 -1.99 -6.80
N VAL A 38 0.60 -2.42 -6.30
CA VAL A 38 1.31 -1.77 -5.20
C VAL A 38 2.77 -1.52 -5.58
N ILE A 39 3.25 -0.31 -5.36
CA ILE A 39 4.67 0.03 -5.46
C ILE A 39 5.15 0.40 -4.05
N LEU A 40 6.02 -0.43 -3.50
CA LEU A 40 6.62 -0.21 -2.19
C LEU A 40 7.98 0.46 -2.33
N ASN A 41 8.22 1.52 -1.56
CA ASN A 41 9.58 2.04 -1.43
C ASN A 41 10.46 1.06 -0.64
N GLU A 42 11.70 0.83 -1.07
CA GLU A 42 12.64 -0.09 -0.37
C GLU A 42 12.79 0.22 1.11
N ALA A 43 12.62 1.49 1.53
CA ALA A 43 12.63 1.89 2.94
C ALA A 43 11.63 1.10 3.79
N VAL A 44 10.48 0.73 3.24
CA VAL A 44 9.44 -0.05 3.94
C VAL A 44 9.95 -1.44 4.31
N LEU A 45 10.81 -2.03 3.50
CA LEU A 45 11.39 -3.35 3.73
C LEU A 45 12.50 -3.32 4.80
N ARG A 46 13.16 -2.17 4.97
CA ARG A 46 14.35 -2.00 5.81
C ARG A 46 14.07 -1.38 7.18
N ARG A 47 13.07 -0.51 7.25
CA ARG A 47 12.71 0.19 8.48
C ARG A 47 12.00 -0.75 9.44
N PRO A 48 12.55 -1.03 10.63
CA PRO A 48 11.90 -1.91 11.60
C PRO A 48 10.60 -1.26 12.13
N VAL A 49 9.54 -2.08 12.13
CA VAL A 49 8.27 -1.75 12.79
C VAL A 49 7.99 -2.87 13.79
N GLY A 50 7.84 -2.53 15.05
CA GLY A 50 7.79 -3.51 16.12
C GLY A 50 9.16 -4.19 16.33
N ASN A 51 9.21 -5.51 16.16
CA ASN A 51 10.45 -6.28 16.26
C ASN A 51 10.75 -7.04 14.97
N ALA A 52 11.97 -7.61 14.87
CA ALA A 52 12.45 -8.33 13.71
C ALA A 52 11.50 -9.49 13.28
N ARG A 53 10.93 -10.22 14.25
CA ARG A 53 9.99 -11.32 13.96
C ARG A 53 8.69 -10.82 13.34
N ILE A 54 8.16 -9.68 13.82
CA ILE A 54 6.95 -9.04 13.26
C ILE A 54 7.24 -8.60 11.83
N MET A 55 8.40 -7.97 11.59
CA MET A 55 8.79 -7.52 10.26
C MET A 55 8.94 -8.69 9.29
N ALA A 56 9.67 -9.75 9.67
CA ALA A 56 9.81 -10.93 8.84
C ALA A 56 8.45 -11.55 8.49
N HIS A 57 7.56 -11.68 9.48
CA HIS A 57 6.21 -12.20 9.26
C HIS A 57 5.41 -11.31 8.29
N GLN A 58 5.44 -10.00 8.47
CA GLN A 58 4.74 -9.05 7.61
C GLN A 58 5.22 -9.12 6.15
N LEU A 59 6.54 -9.20 5.95
CA LEU A 59 7.11 -9.32 4.61
C LEU A 59 6.72 -10.65 3.93
N HIS A 60 6.66 -11.75 4.68
CA HIS A 60 6.13 -13.02 4.17
C HIS A 60 4.65 -12.94 3.80
N GLN A 61 3.83 -12.17 4.54
CA GLN A 61 2.42 -11.96 4.18
C GLN A 61 2.29 -11.15 2.87
N ILE A 62 3.17 -10.18 2.63
CA ILE A 62 3.20 -9.45 1.35
C ILE A 62 3.54 -10.40 0.19
N VAL A 63 4.55 -11.26 0.35
CA VAL A 63 4.89 -12.28 -0.66
C VAL A 63 3.70 -13.19 -0.93
N LYS A 64 3.04 -13.68 0.12
CA LYS A 64 1.85 -14.53 -0.01
C LYS A 64 0.68 -13.82 -0.71
N ALA A 65 0.46 -12.54 -0.41
CA ALA A 65 -0.57 -11.77 -1.07
C ALA A 65 -0.28 -11.58 -2.57
N ALA A 66 1.00 -11.44 -2.94
CA ALA A 66 1.44 -11.33 -4.33
C ALA A 66 1.29 -12.63 -5.15
N GLU A 67 0.95 -13.76 -4.51
CA GLU A 67 0.59 -15.01 -5.23
C GLU A 67 -0.84 -14.97 -5.79
N LEU A 68 -1.66 -14.02 -5.35
CA LEU A 68 -3.02 -13.85 -5.86
C LEU A 68 -2.99 -13.26 -7.28
N PRO A 69 -3.80 -13.78 -8.22
CA PRO A 69 -3.76 -13.38 -9.63
C PRO A 69 -4.19 -11.92 -9.88
N ASN A 70 -4.82 -11.29 -8.93
CA ASN A 70 -5.29 -9.91 -8.95
C ASN A 70 -4.40 -8.96 -8.14
N VAL A 71 -3.23 -9.40 -7.67
CA VAL A 71 -2.31 -8.60 -6.86
C VAL A 71 -0.95 -8.51 -7.51
N THR A 72 -0.50 -7.31 -7.79
CA THR A 72 0.84 -7.00 -8.30
C THR A 72 1.61 -6.22 -7.25
N VAL A 73 2.82 -6.66 -6.90
CA VAL A 73 3.69 -5.97 -5.95
C VAL A 73 5.05 -5.68 -6.60
N GLN A 74 5.39 -4.41 -6.65
CA GLN A 74 6.68 -3.94 -7.15
C GLN A 74 7.43 -3.18 -6.05
N VAL A 75 8.76 -3.15 -6.13
CA VAL A 75 9.61 -2.41 -5.20
C VAL A 75 10.41 -1.35 -5.94
N LEU A 76 10.33 -0.15 -5.44
CA LEU A 76 11.12 0.99 -5.88
C LEU A 76 12.37 1.10 -5.01
N LYS A 77 13.52 0.77 -5.58
CA LYS A 77 14.81 0.73 -4.86
C LYS A 77 15.35 2.11 -4.55
N TYR A 78 16.19 2.21 -3.53
CA TYR A 78 16.98 3.42 -3.27
C TYR A 78 17.81 3.85 -4.47
N SER A 79 18.34 2.89 -5.25
CA SER A 79 19.11 3.15 -6.45
C SER A 79 18.33 3.78 -7.60
N ALA A 80 17.00 3.81 -7.54
CA ALA A 80 16.17 4.55 -8.49
C ALA A 80 16.36 6.07 -8.39
N GLY A 81 16.94 6.55 -7.27
CA GLY A 81 17.18 7.96 -7.04
C GLY A 81 15.91 8.78 -6.87
N LEU A 82 15.96 10.04 -7.33
CA LEU A 82 14.80 10.93 -7.25
C LEU A 82 13.78 10.55 -8.33
N HIS A 83 12.56 10.32 -7.91
CA HIS A 83 11.41 9.95 -8.75
C HIS A 83 10.19 10.80 -8.40
N ALA A 84 9.18 10.84 -9.26
CA ALA A 84 7.99 11.68 -9.07
C ALA A 84 7.26 11.43 -7.74
N GLY A 85 7.22 10.17 -7.27
CA GLY A 85 6.60 9.80 -6.01
C GLY A 85 7.35 10.25 -4.74
N ALA A 86 8.58 10.75 -4.86
CA ALA A 86 9.34 11.20 -3.68
C ALA A 86 8.71 12.42 -2.98
N MET A 87 7.96 13.23 -3.73
CA MET A 87 7.30 14.45 -3.22
C MET A 87 5.80 14.27 -2.97
N SER A 88 5.17 13.25 -3.54
CA SER A 88 3.72 13.05 -3.43
C SER A 88 3.26 12.50 -2.09
N GLY A 89 4.19 11.90 -1.32
CA GLY A 89 3.80 11.06 -0.19
C GLY A 89 3.14 9.74 -0.62
N ALA A 90 2.57 9.03 0.34
CA ALA A 90 1.79 7.82 0.05
C ALA A 90 0.41 8.21 -0.49
N PHE A 91 -0.02 7.54 -1.55
CA PHE A 91 -1.34 7.76 -2.14
C PHE A 91 -1.92 6.45 -2.68
N SER A 92 -3.21 6.44 -2.93
CA SER A 92 -3.92 5.38 -3.64
C SER A 92 -4.75 6.00 -4.76
N ILE A 93 -4.80 5.32 -5.91
CA ILE A 93 -5.72 5.68 -6.99
C ILE A 93 -6.79 4.58 -7.00
N MET A 94 -8.03 4.97 -6.91
CA MET A 94 -9.18 4.09 -6.99
C MET A 94 -9.86 4.32 -8.33
N GLU A 95 -9.96 3.25 -9.11
CA GLU A 95 -10.68 3.22 -10.38
C GLU A 95 -11.92 2.35 -10.19
N PHE A 96 -13.03 2.77 -10.74
CA PHE A 96 -14.30 2.09 -10.61
C PHE A 96 -14.66 1.39 -11.92
N PRO A 97 -15.38 0.25 -11.87
CA PRO A 97 -15.76 -0.46 -13.08
C PRO A 97 -16.70 0.39 -13.94
N GLU A 98 -16.60 0.18 -15.25
CA GLU A 98 -17.59 0.70 -16.19
C GLU A 98 -18.92 -0.07 -16.05
N ASP A 99 -20.02 0.56 -16.47
CA ASP A 99 -21.31 -0.11 -16.59
C ASP A 99 -21.34 -1.05 -17.83
N ASP A 100 -22.42 -1.79 -17.99
CA ASP A 100 -22.61 -2.72 -19.11
C ASP A 100 -22.58 -2.04 -20.50
N SER A 101 -22.65 -0.72 -20.56
CA SER A 101 -22.54 0.09 -21.77
C SER A 101 -21.12 0.63 -22.05
N GLY A 102 -20.16 0.36 -21.15
CA GLY A 102 -18.79 0.87 -21.21
C GLY A 102 -18.68 2.33 -20.77
N LYS A 103 -19.63 2.81 -19.96
CA LYS A 103 -19.60 4.15 -19.39
C LYS A 103 -19.05 4.11 -17.97
N GLU A 104 -18.15 5.02 -17.65
CA GLU A 104 -17.69 5.25 -16.28
C GLU A 104 -18.88 5.51 -15.36
N VAL A 105 -19.03 4.68 -14.33
CA VAL A 105 -20.08 4.85 -13.30
C VAL A 105 -19.69 5.93 -12.32
N GLU A 106 -18.42 5.93 -11.94
CA GLU A 106 -17.83 6.92 -11.02
C GLU A 106 -16.44 7.35 -11.55
N PRO A 107 -16.07 8.64 -11.43
CA PRO A 107 -14.73 9.08 -11.82
C PRO A 107 -13.67 8.47 -10.91
N PRO A 108 -12.44 8.28 -11.39
CA PRO A 108 -11.34 7.83 -10.56
C PRO A 108 -11.06 8.83 -9.44
N VAL A 109 -10.60 8.33 -8.29
CA VAL A 109 -10.29 9.14 -7.11
C VAL A 109 -8.87 8.88 -6.64
N ALA A 110 -8.08 9.94 -6.46
CA ALA A 110 -6.82 9.83 -5.75
C ALA A 110 -7.05 10.13 -4.25
N TYR A 111 -6.61 9.20 -3.41
CA TYR A 111 -6.73 9.26 -1.96
C TYR A 111 -5.36 9.43 -1.32
N LEU A 112 -5.25 10.40 -0.43
CA LEU A 112 -4.06 10.64 0.36
C LEU A 112 -4.42 10.67 1.85
N GLU A 113 -3.61 10.02 2.65
CA GLU A 113 -3.74 10.06 4.10
C GLU A 113 -2.74 11.08 4.67
N ALA A 114 -3.24 12.04 5.43
CA ALA A 114 -2.45 13.04 6.14
C ALA A 114 -2.68 12.92 7.65
N VAL A 115 -1.78 13.52 8.45
CA VAL A 115 -1.85 13.50 9.92
C VAL A 115 -3.17 14.07 10.44
N THR A 116 -3.74 15.03 9.73
CA THR A 116 -4.97 15.73 10.14
C THR A 116 -6.23 15.25 9.43
N GLY A 117 -6.15 14.17 8.65
CA GLY A 117 -7.29 13.62 7.93
C GLY A 117 -6.94 13.08 6.56
N ALA A 118 -7.95 12.79 5.76
CA ALA A 118 -7.81 12.26 4.42
C ALA A 118 -8.18 13.31 3.37
N ILE A 119 -7.50 13.26 2.22
CA ILE A 119 -7.76 14.10 1.06
C ILE A 119 -8.26 13.19 -0.06
N TYR A 120 -9.40 13.56 -0.65
CA TYR A 120 -9.99 12.89 -1.80
C TYR A 120 -9.97 13.86 -2.98
N LEU A 121 -9.34 13.47 -4.07
CA LEU A 121 -9.15 14.26 -5.28
C LEU A 121 -9.85 13.54 -6.43
N ASP A 122 -10.95 14.10 -6.91
CA ASP A 122 -11.83 13.51 -7.94
C ASP A 122 -11.88 14.32 -9.24
N LYS A 123 -11.19 15.47 -9.29
CA LYS A 123 -11.14 16.27 -10.52
C LYS A 123 -10.16 15.65 -11.52
N SER A 124 -10.54 15.62 -12.79
CA SER A 124 -9.75 15.01 -13.85
C SER A 124 -8.28 15.43 -13.87
N HIS A 125 -7.98 16.72 -13.65
CA HIS A 125 -6.59 17.19 -13.67
C HIS A 125 -5.78 16.69 -12.46
N GLU A 126 -6.43 16.45 -11.32
CA GLU A 126 -5.81 15.94 -10.11
C GLU A 126 -5.50 14.43 -10.28
N THR A 127 -6.49 13.65 -10.74
CA THR A 127 -6.31 12.22 -10.97
C THR A 127 -5.31 11.93 -12.08
N VAL A 128 -5.31 12.72 -13.17
CA VAL A 128 -4.29 12.64 -14.23
C VAL A 128 -2.89 12.91 -13.68
N ALA A 129 -2.72 13.88 -12.77
CA ALA A 129 -1.43 14.15 -12.15
C ALA A 129 -0.94 12.94 -11.33
N TYR A 130 -1.78 12.33 -10.50
CA TYR A 130 -1.42 11.14 -9.72
C TYR A 130 -1.17 9.91 -10.59
N ASN A 131 -1.93 9.72 -11.66
CA ASN A 131 -1.66 8.67 -12.65
C ASN A 131 -0.29 8.85 -13.32
N SER A 132 0.10 10.09 -13.61
CA SER A 132 1.43 10.39 -14.17
C SER A 132 2.55 10.08 -13.18
N ILE A 133 2.35 10.37 -11.88
CA ILE A 133 3.29 10.02 -10.80
C ILE A 133 3.40 8.49 -10.69
N TRP A 134 2.27 7.79 -10.69
CA TRP A 134 2.22 6.33 -10.66
C TRP A 134 2.99 5.70 -11.82
N ALA A 135 2.73 6.14 -13.04
CA ALA A 135 3.42 5.66 -14.24
C ALA A 135 4.93 5.89 -14.16
N ASN A 136 5.36 7.07 -13.67
CA ASN A 136 6.78 7.35 -13.44
C ASN A 136 7.39 6.37 -12.43
N MET A 137 6.73 6.13 -11.29
CA MET A 137 7.20 5.19 -10.28
C MET A 137 7.27 3.76 -10.81
N ALA A 138 6.26 3.31 -11.54
CA ALA A 138 6.20 1.97 -12.13
C ALA A 138 7.35 1.71 -13.12
N ASN A 139 7.71 2.72 -13.91
CA ASN A 139 8.84 2.64 -14.83
C ASN A 139 10.21 2.53 -14.14
N HIS A 140 10.33 2.99 -12.90
CA HIS A 140 11.57 2.92 -12.11
C HIS A 140 11.59 1.75 -11.12
N ALA A 141 10.44 1.13 -10.87
CA ALA A 141 10.33 -0.01 -9.98
C ALA A 141 10.92 -1.27 -10.59
N LEU A 142 11.33 -2.20 -9.74
CA LEU A 142 11.68 -3.55 -10.17
C LEU A 142 10.45 -4.24 -10.75
N ASN A 143 10.66 -5.15 -11.70
CA ASN A 143 9.59 -6.07 -12.11
C ASN A 143 9.16 -6.97 -10.94
N GLU A 144 7.98 -7.56 -11.03
CA GLU A 144 7.40 -8.39 -9.96
C GLU A 144 8.34 -9.50 -9.47
N PRO A 145 8.94 -10.37 -10.33
CA PRO A 145 9.80 -11.44 -9.83
C PRO A 145 11.02 -10.93 -9.05
N SER A 146 11.58 -9.80 -9.46
CA SER A 146 12.73 -9.18 -8.77
C SER A 146 12.31 -8.51 -7.47
N SER A 147 11.11 -7.93 -7.43
CA SER A 147 10.51 -7.34 -6.24
C SER A 147 10.25 -8.40 -5.17
N ILE A 148 9.64 -9.51 -5.56
CA ILE A 148 9.36 -10.62 -4.65
C ILE A 148 10.65 -11.19 -4.07
N ARG A 149 11.69 -11.40 -4.88
CA ARG A 149 13.00 -11.85 -4.39
C ARG A 149 13.60 -10.87 -3.37
N LEU A 150 13.49 -9.56 -3.61
CA LEU A 150 14.00 -8.55 -2.69
C LEU A 150 13.22 -8.54 -1.36
N ILE A 151 11.90 -8.71 -1.41
CA ILE A 151 11.05 -8.80 -0.21
C ILE A 151 11.40 -10.05 0.60
N GLN A 152 11.57 -11.21 -0.06
CA GLN A 152 11.97 -12.46 0.58
C GLN A 152 13.34 -12.34 1.26
N GLN A 153 14.31 -11.76 0.57
CA GLN A 153 15.63 -11.49 1.14
C GLN A 153 15.55 -10.60 2.39
N ALA A 154 14.76 -9.53 2.34
CA ALA A 154 14.56 -8.65 3.50
C ALA A 154 13.89 -9.40 4.68
N ALA A 155 12.92 -10.27 4.40
CA ALA A 155 12.29 -11.11 5.43
C ALA A 155 13.30 -12.04 6.11
N GLU A 156 14.20 -12.67 5.33
CA GLU A 156 15.26 -13.51 5.88
C GLU A 156 16.27 -12.72 6.72
N GLU A 157 16.65 -11.51 6.28
CA GLU A 157 17.54 -10.62 7.03
C GLU A 157 16.93 -10.27 8.40
N HIS A 158 15.65 -9.91 8.44
CA HIS A 158 14.94 -9.68 9.70
C HIS A 158 14.82 -10.94 10.57
N SER A 159 14.71 -12.12 9.97
CA SER A 159 14.62 -13.37 10.74
C SER A 159 15.94 -13.76 11.41
N ARG A 160 17.07 -13.23 10.96
CA ARG A 160 18.40 -13.50 11.51
C ARG A 160 18.86 -12.45 12.54
N ALA A 161 18.14 -11.31 12.61
CA ALA A 161 18.46 -10.20 13.52
C ALA A 161 17.80 -10.37 14.89
#